data_40b64a619c3e2344c0b8df0950510180
#
_entry.id   40b64a619c3e2344c0b8df0950510180
#
_cell.length_a   1.000
_cell.length_b   1.000
_cell.length_c   1.000
_cell.angle_alpha   90.00
_cell.angle_beta   90.00
_cell.angle_gamma   90.00
#
_symmetry.space_group_name_H-M   'P 1'
#
loop_
_entity.id
_entity.type
_entity.pdbx_description
1 polymer ?
#
loop_
_entity_poly.entity_id
_entity_poly.type
_entity_poly.pdbx_seq_one_letter_code
_entity_poly.pdbx_strand_id
1 'polypeptide(L)' 'MKNIAIIMGGYSSEYKISLISGNVVYQTLDKTKYNGYRIHIFKEKWVYVDENDAEFPI' A
#
# COMPACT_ATOMS: atom_id res chain seq x y z
N MET A 1 -7.85 14.48 9.74
CA MET A 1 -7.41 13.08 9.69
C MET A 1 -5.93 13.00 9.34
N LYS A 2 -5.24 12.03 9.91
CA LYS A 2 -3.84 11.81 9.58
C LYS A 2 -3.70 10.98 8.31
N ASN A 3 -2.69 11.26 7.52
CA ASN A 3 -2.37 10.50 6.33
C ASN A 3 -1.38 9.39 6.68
N ILE A 4 -1.72 8.16 6.35
CA ILE A 4 -0.89 6.99 6.64
C ILE A 4 -0.50 6.34 5.31
N ALA A 5 0.79 6.26 5.04
CA ALA A 5 1.29 5.53 3.88
C ALA A 5 1.54 4.08 4.29
N ILE A 6 0.93 3.15 3.59
CA ILE A 6 1.10 1.72 3.81
C ILE A 6 2.03 1.20 2.73
N ILE A 7 3.28 1.00 3.10
CA ILE A 7 4.32 0.55 2.16
C ILE A 7 4.25 -0.96 2.07
N MET A 8 4.14 -1.49 0.86
CA MET A 8 4.03 -2.92 0.65
C MET A 8 4.79 -3.35 -0.61
N GLY A 9 5.16 -4.62 -0.67
CA GLY A 9 5.99 -5.14 -1.74
C GLY A 9 7.46 -5.12 -1.35
N GLY A 10 8.33 -4.76 -2.26
CA GLY A 10 9.76 -4.71 -2.04
C GLY A 10 10.54 -5.44 -3.12
N TYR A 11 11.83 -5.59 -2.90
CA TYR A 11 12.74 -6.16 -3.89
C TYR A 11 13.07 -7.64 -3.62
N SER A 12 12.54 -8.20 -2.54
CA SER A 12 12.82 -9.56 -2.14
C SER A 12 11.78 -10.54 -2.67
N SER A 13 12.06 -11.84 -2.54
CA SER A 13 11.10 -12.89 -2.88
C SER A 13 9.88 -12.88 -1.96
N GLU A 14 9.91 -12.12 -0.88
CA GLU A 14 8.83 -12.02 0.10
C GLU A 14 7.80 -10.95 -0.23
N TYR A 15 7.92 -10.29 -1.38
CA TYR A 15 7.04 -9.16 -1.69
C TYR A 15 5.56 -9.56 -1.74
N LYS A 16 5.23 -10.79 -2.13
CA LYS A 16 3.85 -11.26 -2.15
C LYS A 16 3.24 -11.30 -0.75
N ILE A 17 4.02 -11.76 0.23
CA ILE A 17 3.59 -11.78 1.63
C ILE A 17 3.39 -10.35 2.12
N SER A 18 4.31 -9.44 1.77
CA SER A 18 4.20 -8.04 2.12
C SER A 18 2.95 -7.39 1.52
N LEU A 19 2.58 -7.73 0.29
CA LEU A 19 1.35 -7.23 -0.34
C LEU A 19 0.11 -7.69 0.42
N ILE A 20 0.05 -8.96 0.81
CA ILE A 20 -1.07 -9.51 1.56
C ILE A 20 -1.17 -8.81 2.92
N SER A 21 -0.07 -8.70 3.64
CA SER A 21 -0.04 -8.05 4.95
C SER A 21 -0.42 -6.57 4.87
N GLY A 22 0.10 -5.87 3.86
CA GLY A 22 -0.21 -4.46 3.64
C GLY A 22 -1.69 -4.23 3.34
N ASN A 23 -2.30 -5.10 2.55
CA ASN A 23 -3.73 -5.00 2.26
C ASN A 23 -4.59 -5.26 3.49
N VAL A 24 -4.19 -6.19 4.36
CA VAL A 24 -4.88 -6.42 5.63
C VAL A 24 -4.83 -5.15 6.49
N VAL A 25 -3.66 -4.53 6.61
CA VAL A 25 -3.51 -3.29 7.35
C VAL A 25 -4.41 -2.20 6.77
N TYR A 26 -4.44 -2.07 5.46
CA TYR A 26 -5.27 -1.06 4.79
C TYR A 26 -6.74 -1.28 5.08
N GLN A 27 -7.22 -2.52 5.02
CA GLN A 27 -8.64 -2.84 5.24
C GLN A 27 -9.05 -2.68 6.70
N THR A 28 -8.13 -2.93 7.64
CA THR A 28 -8.42 -2.80 9.07
C THR A 28 -8.20 -1.40 9.61
N LEU A 29 -7.62 -0.50 8.81
CA LEU A 29 -7.37 0.88 9.20
C LEU A 29 -8.70 1.59 9.48
N ASP A 30 -8.76 2.34 10.58
CA ASP A 30 -9.93 3.14 10.92
C ASP A 30 -10.01 4.35 9.99
N LYS A 31 -10.82 4.25 8.96
CA LYS A 31 -10.94 5.28 7.92
C LYS A 31 -11.71 6.51 8.38
N THR A 32 -12.28 6.48 9.58
CA THR A 32 -12.87 7.67 10.18
C THR A 32 -11.81 8.56 10.85
N LYS A 33 -10.62 8.01 11.13
CA LYS A 33 -9.52 8.72 11.79
C LYS A 33 -8.30 8.91 10.90
N TYR A 34 -8.13 8.06 9.88
CA TYR A 34 -6.92 8.03 9.05
C TYR A 34 -7.26 7.92 7.58
N ASN A 35 -6.49 8.61 6.77
CA ASN A 35 -6.49 8.40 5.32
C ASN A 35 -5.37 7.41 4.99
N GLY A 36 -5.72 6.23 4.50
CA GLY A 36 -4.74 5.22 4.13
C GLY A 36 -4.38 5.32 2.66
N TYR A 37 -3.09 5.27 2.36
CA TYR A 37 -2.56 5.30 1.00
C TYR A 37 -1.68 4.07 0.82
N ARG A 38 -2.01 3.22 -0.15
CA ARG A 38 -1.22 2.04 -0.44
C ARG A 38 -0.12 2.41 -1.43
N ILE A 39 1.12 2.13 -1.05
CA ILE A 39 2.28 2.38 -1.90
C ILE A 39 2.92 1.01 -2.19
N HIS A 40 2.87 0.59 -3.44
CA HIS A 40 3.50 -0.64 -3.88
C HIS A 40 4.91 -0.34 -4.37
N ILE A 41 5.89 -1.04 -3.79
CA ILE A 41 7.28 -0.94 -4.21
C ILE A 41 7.61 -2.15 -5.08
N PHE A 42 8.05 -1.88 -6.31
CA PHE A 42 8.58 -2.87 -7.22
C PHE A 42 10.07 -2.64 -7.39
N LYS A 43 10.74 -3.59 -8.02
CA LYS A 43 12.19 -3.50 -8.22
C LYS A 43 12.61 -2.23 -8.96
N GLU A 44 11.81 -1.74 -9.88
CA GLU A 44 12.15 -0.62 -10.76
C GLU A 44 11.24 0.58 -10.62
N LYS A 45 10.17 0.47 -9.83
CA LYS A 45 9.21 1.58 -9.71
C LYS A 45 8.43 1.51 -8.42
N TRP A 46 7.92 2.65 -8.01
CA TRP A 46 6.97 2.77 -6.92
C TRP A 46 5.67 3.28 -7.49
N VAL A 47 4.54 2.76 -7.03
CA VAL A 47 3.22 3.20 -7.46
C VAL A 47 2.31 3.43 -6.26
N TYR A 48 1.47 4.44 -6.39
CA TYR A 48 0.34 4.64 -5.48
C TYR A 48 -0.84 3.83 -6.01
N VAL A 49 -1.52 3.08 -5.14
CA VAL A 49 -2.70 2.29 -5.50
C VAL A 49 -3.89 2.88 -4.78
N ASP A 50 -4.89 3.33 -5.53
CA ASP A 50 -6.08 3.94 -4.96
C ASP A 50 -7.10 2.89 -4.49
N GLU A 51 -8.23 3.34 -3.98
CA GLU A 51 -9.27 2.46 -3.45
C GLU A 51 -9.93 1.59 -4.52
N ASN A 52 -9.80 1.94 -5.79
CA ASN A 52 -10.30 1.17 -6.92
C ASN A 52 -9.24 0.27 -7.53
N ASP A 53 -8.09 0.13 -6.88
CA ASP A 53 -6.93 -0.64 -7.33
C ASP A 53 -6.28 -0.08 -8.60
N ALA A 54 -6.52 1.17 -8.92
CA ALA A 54 -5.83 1.84 -10.01
C ALA A 54 -4.43 2.26 -9.54
N GLU A 55 -3.44 2.09 -10.42
CA GLU A 55 -2.04 2.36 -10.12
C GLU A 55 -1.60 3.68 -10.74
N PHE A 56 -0.91 4.49 -9.95
CA PHE A 56 -0.39 5.78 -10.39
C PHE A 56 1.10 5.83 -10.06
N PRO A 57 1.99 6.03 -11.04
CA PRO A 57 3.43 6.14 -10.78
C PRO A 57 3.73 7.31 -9.84
N ILE A 58 4.69 7.10 -8.97
CA ILE A 58 5.19 8.15 -8.09
C ILE A 58 6.44 8.77 -8.68
#